data_71edb3c021dfeb3dd41758d11483495f
#
_entry.id   71edb3c021dfeb3dd41758d11483495f
#
_cell.length_a   1.000
_cell.length_b   1.000
_cell.length_c   1.000
_cell.angle_alpha   90.00
_cell.angle_beta   90.00
_cell.angle_gamma   90.00
#
_symmetry.space_group_name_H-M   'P 1'
#
loop_
_entity.id
_entity.type
_entity.pdbx_description
1 polymer ?
#
loop_
_entity_poly.entity_id
_entity_poly.type
_entity_poly.pdbx_seq_one_letter_code
_entity_poly.pdbx_strand_id
1 'polypeptide(L)' 'MTKLTELEKQKAITCVGYIEGKFRCDRYKLEVEYDKLGHYDEELDKKLEHAKEMEEFYSELGRKLKEVL' A
#
# COMPACT_ATOMS: atom_id res chain seq x y z
N MET A 1 -13.44 -27.31 1.63
CA MET A 1 -12.88 -25.94 1.56
C MET A 1 -13.99 -24.91 1.57
N THR A 2 -13.94 -23.96 2.46
CA THR A 2 -14.96 -22.92 2.58
C THR A 2 -14.66 -21.80 1.60
N LYS A 3 -15.60 -21.49 0.72
CA LYS A 3 -15.45 -20.37 -0.21
C LYS A 3 -15.88 -19.07 0.48
N LEU A 4 -15.23 -17.99 0.14
CA LEU A 4 -15.62 -16.67 0.62
C LEU A 4 -16.95 -16.26 0.01
N THR A 5 -17.80 -15.63 0.80
CA THR A 5 -19.05 -15.04 0.31
C THR A 5 -18.74 -13.77 -0.47
N GLU A 6 -19.71 -13.30 -1.26
CA GLU A 6 -19.57 -12.03 -1.99
C GLU A 6 -19.28 -10.87 -1.05
N LEU A 7 -19.95 -10.84 0.10
CA LEU A 7 -19.74 -9.79 1.09
C LEU A 7 -18.33 -9.83 1.66
N GLU A 8 -17.82 -11.02 1.96
CA GLU A 8 -16.46 -11.19 2.47
C GLU A 8 -15.43 -10.74 1.45
N LYS A 9 -15.63 -11.08 0.18
CA LYS A 9 -14.74 -10.66 -0.91
C LYS A 9 -14.73 -9.14 -1.05
N GLN A 10 -15.89 -8.51 -1.04
CA GLN A 10 -16.01 -7.06 -1.13
C GLN A 10 -15.33 -6.36 0.05
N LYS A 11 -15.51 -6.90 1.25
CA LYS A 11 -14.86 -6.37 2.44
C LYS A 11 -13.34 -6.51 2.36
N ALA A 12 -12.86 -7.65 1.86
CA ALA A 12 -11.42 -7.87 1.67
C ALA A 12 -10.84 -6.86 0.69
N ILE A 13 -11.50 -6.60 -0.43
CA ILE A 13 -11.07 -5.61 -1.43
C ILE A 13 -11.03 -4.21 -0.80
N THR A 14 -12.05 -3.86 -0.03
CA THR A 14 -12.12 -2.55 0.64
C THR A 14 -10.98 -2.39 1.64
N CYS A 15 -10.70 -3.42 2.44
CA CYS A 15 -9.60 -3.40 3.40
C CYS A 15 -8.25 -3.25 2.72
N VAL A 16 -8.02 -3.99 1.64
CA VAL A 16 -6.78 -3.90 0.86
C VAL A 16 -6.61 -2.51 0.28
N GLY A 17 -7.67 -1.93 -0.28
CA GLY A 17 -7.65 -0.57 -0.81
C GLY A 17 -7.35 0.47 0.26
N TYR A 18 -7.88 0.28 1.46
CA TYR A 18 -7.60 1.16 2.60
C TYR A 18 -6.13 1.11 2.99
N ILE A 19 -5.56 -0.09 3.07
CA ILE A 19 -4.15 -0.29 3.43
C ILE A 19 -3.25 0.32 2.35
N GLU A 20 -3.58 0.09 1.07
CA GLU A 20 -2.86 0.69 -0.05
C GLU A 20 -2.85 2.21 0.06
N GLY A 21 -4.01 2.82 0.33
CA GLY A 21 -4.13 4.26 0.49
C GLY A 21 -3.31 4.79 1.64
N LYS A 22 -3.24 4.04 2.74
CA LYS A 22 -2.42 4.40 3.90
C LYS A 22 -0.94 4.46 3.53
N PHE A 23 -0.43 3.45 2.83
CA PHE A 23 0.96 3.43 2.40
C PHE A 23 1.26 4.50 1.35
N ARG A 24 0.29 4.82 0.50
CA ARG A 24 0.43 5.92 -0.45
C ARG A 24 0.58 7.26 0.27
N CYS A 25 -0.21 7.51 1.31
CA CYS A 25 -0.09 8.71 2.12
C CYS A 25 1.24 8.75 2.85
N ASP A 26 1.68 7.64 3.43
CA ASP A 26 2.97 7.55 4.10
C ASP A 26 4.12 7.83 3.13
N ARG A 27 4.06 7.26 1.92
CA ARG A 27 5.06 7.51 0.88
C ARG A 27 5.13 9.00 0.54
N TYR A 28 3.98 9.62 0.34
CA TYR A 28 3.92 11.04 0.00
C TYR A 28 4.54 11.91 1.10
N LYS A 29 4.21 11.64 2.36
CA LYS A 29 4.77 12.36 3.49
C LYS A 29 6.28 12.20 3.59
N LEU A 30 6.77 10.99 3.37
CA LEU A 30 8.19 10.70 3.40
C LEU A 30 8.93 11.38 2.26
N GLU A 31 8.34 11.45 1.07
CA GLU A 31 8.92 12.15 -0.08
C GLU A 31 9.05 13.65 0.22
N VAL A 32 8.03 14.25 0.83
CA VAL A 32 8.05 15.67 1.21
C VAL A 32 9.13 15.91 2.26
N GLU A 33 9.24 15.04 3.27
CA GLU A 33 10.30 15.16 4.29
C GLU A 33 11.68 15.04 3.67
N TYR A 34 11.86 14.11 2.75
CA TYR A 34 13.14 13.89 2.08
C TYR A 34 13.55 15.11 1.25
N ASP A 35 12.60 15.70 0.53
CA ASP A 35 12.82 16.91 -0.25
C ASP A 35 13.23 18.09 0.63
N LYS A 36 12.59 18.23 1.79
CA LYS A 36 12.91 19.29 2.74
C LYS A 36 14.30 19.13 3.36
N LEU A 37 14.72 17.88 3.54
CA LEU A 37 16.02 17.58 4.10
C LEU A 37 17.16 18.02 3.17
N GLY A 38 16.98 17.87 1.86
CA GLY A 38 17.92 18.35 0.86
C GLY A 38 19.21 17.54 0.70
N HIS A 39 19.32 16.41 1.42
CA HIS A 39 20.49 15.52 1.29
C HIS A 39 20.05 14.07 1.57
N TYR A 40 20.91 13.12 1.23
CA TYR A 40 20.63 11.71 1.43
C TYR A 40 20.58 11.36 2.91
N ASP A 41 19.54 10.61 3.28
CA ASP A 41 19.37 10.07 4.63
C ASP A 41 18.99 8.59 4.48
N GLU A 42 19.83 7.71 4.98
CA GLU A 42 19.66 6.27 4.83
C GLU A 42 18.37 5.77 5.51
N GLU A 43 18.05 6.30 6.68
CA GLU A 43 16.86 5.90 7.42
C GLU A 43 15.58 6.31 6.68
N LEU A 44 15.51 7.55 6.20
CA LEU A 44 14.38 8.03 5.42
C LEU A 44 14.25 7.27 4.10
N ASP A 45 15.40 6.98 3.47
CA ASP A 45 15.42 6.23 2.22
C ASP A 45 14.83 4.84 2.40
N LYS A 46 15.20 4.15 3.46
CA LYS A 46 14.67 2.81 3.77
C LYS A 46 13.17 2.85 4.05
N LYS A 47 12.71 3.83 4.79
CA LYS A 47 11.29 4.01 5.09
C LYS A 47 10.48 4.28 3.83
N LEU A 48 11.01 5.14 2.97
CA LEU A 48 10.36 5.48 1.70
C LEU A 48 10.29 4.26 0.79
N GLU A 49 11.37 3.52 0.67
CA GLU A 49 11.43 2.30 -0.13
C GLU A 49 10.44 1.26 0.38
N HIS A 50 10.36 1.07 1.70
CA HIS A 50 9.39 0.17 2.31
C HIS A 50 7.95 0.59 1.99
N ALA A 51 7.64 1.88 2.10
CA ALA A 51 6.31 2.39 1.79
C ALA A 51 5.94 2.15 0.32
N LYS A 52 6.90 2.35 -0.59
CA LYS A 52 6.70 2.10 -2.02
C LYS A 52 6.43 0.62 -2.30
N GLU A 53 7.20 -0.27 -1.68
CA GLU A 53 7.02 -1.71 -1.83
C GLU A 53 5.67 -2.18 -1.32
N MET A 54 5.25 -1.67 -0.16
CA MET A 54 3.97 -2.03 0.42
C MET A 54 2.80 -1.51 -0.40
N GLU A 55 2.89 -0.28 -0.89
CA GLU A 55 1.87 0.29 -1.77
C GLU A 55 1.69 -0.58 -3.01
N GLU A 56 2.80 -0.95 -3.65
CA GLU A 56 2.77 -1.79 -4.85
C GLU A 56 2.22 -3.18 -4.54
N PHE A 57 2.64 -3.78 -3.43
CA PHE A 57 2.16 -5.09 -3.00
C PHE A 57 0.63 -5.11 -2.84
N TYR A 58 0.09 -4.14 -2.12
CA TYR A 58 -1.34 -4.09 -1.86
C TYR A 58 -2.15 -3.67 -3.09
N SER A 59 -1.57 -2.88 -3.97
CA SER A 59 -2.18 -2.54 -5.26
C SER A 59 -2.36 -3.81 -6.11
N GLU A 60 -1.31 -4.62 -6.20
CA GLU A 60 -1.35 -5.89 -6.91
C GLU A 60 -2.33 -6.88 -6.29
N LEU A 61 -2.32 -6.98 -4.96
CA LEU A 61 -3.23 -7.86 -4.24
C LEU A 61 -4.69 -7.46 -4.48
N GLY A 62 -4.99 -6.18 -4.45
CA GLY A 62 -6.33 -5.67 -4.73
C GLY A 62 -6.79 -6.03 -6.13
N ARG A 63 -5.89 -5.90 -7.10
CA ARG A 63 -6.18 -6.26 -8.49
C ARG A 63 -6.48 -7.75 -8.60
N LYS A 64 -5.67 -8.59 -7.97
CA LYS A 64 -5.86 -10.05 -7.99
C LYS A 64 -7.19 -10.45 -7.35
N LEU A 65 -7.55 -9.81 -6.24
CA LEU A 65 -8.83 -10.06 -5.59
C LEU A 65 -10.01 -9.73 -6.50
N LYS A 66 -9.92 -8.63 -7.23
CA LYS A 66 -10.96 -8.23 -8.19
C LYS A 66 -11.08 -9.21 -9.35
N GLU A 67 -9.97 -9.77 -9.80
CA GLU A 67 -9.97 -10.75 -10.90
C GLU A 67 -10.62 -12.07 -10.49
N VAL A 68 -10.50 -12.44 -9.22
CA VAL A 68 -11.10 -13.68 -8.68
C VAL A 68 -12.62 -13.54 -8.48
N LEU A 69 -13.12 -12.34 -8.40
CA LEU A 69 -14.54 -12.05 -8.32
C LEU A 69 -15.19 -12.08 -9.70
#